data_48338c755b2a7b38a861e42a033a4a30
#
_entry.id   48338c755b2a7b38a861e42a033a4a30
#
_cell.length_a   1.000
_cell.length_b   1.000
_cell.length_c   1.000
_cell.angle_alpha   90.00
_cell.angle_beta   90.00
_cell.angle_gamma   90.00
#
_symmetry.space_group_name_H-M   'P 1'
#
loop_
_entity.id
_entity.type
_entity.pdbx_description
1 polymer ?
#
loop_
_entity_poly.entity_id
_entity_poly.type
_entity_poly.pdbx_seq_one_letter_code
_entity_poly.pdbx_strand_id
1 'polypeptide(L)'
;MAAAQIYNMLMDYRGSVTVKIDGIAASAASVIAMAGTRVLVSPVSMLMIHNPATMAMGDAAEMQKAIAMLDEVKESIINAYEIKTGMSRAKLSHLMDAETWMDAHTAVDLGFADEIMTRPTDASAEDHATGPMLFSRAAVTNHLMDKLAAKCHIEKKPTQPERSVDDLMERLNLMKH
;
A
#
# COMPACT_ATOMS: atom_id res chain seq x y z
N MET A 1 15.45 11.77 0.16
CA MET A 1 15.22 12.76 -0.93
C MET A 1 14.06 12.36 -1.86
N ALA A 2 13.86 11.09 -2.25
CA ALA A 2 12.76 10.69 -3.15
C ALA A 2 11.36 11.05 -2.59
N ALA A 3 11.12 10.90 -1.29
CA ALA A 3 9.83 11.25 -0.68
C ALA A 3 9.48 12.74 -0.83
N ALA A 4 10.46 13.64 -0.66
CA ALA A 4 10.24 15.07 -0.84
C ALA A 4 9.90 15.41 -2.30
N GLN A 5 10.52 14.72 -3.27
CA GLN A 5 10.20 14.89 -4.67
C GLN A 5 8.76 14.45 -4.98
N ILE A 6 8.36 13.28 -4.47
CA ILE A 6 6.98 12.78 -4.65
C ILE A 6 5.98 13.71 -3.96
N TYR A 7 6.28 14.17 -2.73
CA TYR A 7 5.47 15.15 -2.02
C TYR A 7 5.22 16.40 -2.88
N ASN A 8 6.28 17.00 -3.44
CA ASN A 8 6.16 18.20 -4.26
C ASN A 8 5.35 17.93 -5.54
N MET A 9 5.57 16.80 -6.21
CA MET A 9 4.79 16.43 -7.41
C MET A 9 3.30 16.31 -7.13
N LEU A 10 2.93 15.81 -5.96
CA LEU A 10 1.53 15.73 -5.53
C LEU A 10 0.98 17.11 -5.15
N MET A 11 1.78 17.95 -4.51
CA MET A 11 1.39 19.34 -4.16
C MET A 11 1.22 20.22 -5.39
N ASP A 12 2.00 19.99 -6.45
CA ASP A 12 1.90 20.74 -7.72
C ASP A 12 0.71 20.30 -8.57
N TYR A 13 0.06 19.18 -8.21
CA TYR A 13 -1.12 18.72 -8.94
C TYR A 13 -2.31 19.65 -8.71
N ARG A 14 -2.90 20.15 -9.79
CA ARG A 14 -3.98 21.17 -9.75
C ARG A 14 -5.33 20.64 -9.27
N GLY A 15 -5.50 19.33 -9.22
CA GLY A 15 -6.72 18.67 -8.73
C GLY A 15 -6.63 18.32 -7.25
N SER A 16 -7.67 17.68 -6.70
CA SER A 16 -7.62 17.11 -5.35
C SER A 16 -6.87 15.79 -5.34
N VAL A 17 -6.03 15.59 -4.35
CA VAL A 17 -5.29 14.34 -4.10
C VAL A 17 -5.89 13.67 -2.87
N THR A 18 -6.51 12.52 -3.04
CA THR A 18 -6.95 11.70 -1.91
C THR A 18 -5.93 10.59 -1.66
N VAL A 19 -5.32 10.62 -0.49
CA VAL A 19 -4.42 9.57 -0.02
C VAL A 19 -5.20 8.59 0.83
N LYS A 20 -5.05 7.29 0.58
CA LYS A 20 -5.62 6.22 1.39
C LYS A 20 -4.49 5.40 2.00
N ILE A 21 -4.45 5.33 3.32
CA ILE A 21 -3.50 4.51 4.07
C ILE A 21 -4.21 3.22 4.43
N ASP A 22 -4.01 2.17 3.61
CA ASP A 22 -4.70 0.89 3.78
C ASP A 22 -4.00 -0.04 4.80
N GLY A 23 -2.70 0.13 4.99
CA GLY A 23 -1.91 -0.66 5.91
C GLY A 23 -0.95 0.18 6.74
N ILE A 24 0.17 0.60 6.16
CA ILE A 24 1.18 1.37 6.88
C ILE A 24 1.71 2.55 6.05
N ALA A 25 1.82 3.72 6.70
CA ALA A 25 2.54 4.87 6.18
C ALA A 25 3.62 5.29 7.19
N ALA A 26 4.81 4.72 7.06
CA ALA A 26 5.91 4.97 7.97
C ALA A 26 7.03 5.76 7.30
N SER A 27 7.72 6.62 8.08
CA SER A 27 8.93 7.34 7.64
C SER A 27 8.66 8.16 6.36
N ALA A 28 9.36 7.85 5.27
CA ALA A 28 9.20 8.51 3.97
C ALA A 28 7.74 8.49 3.45
N ALA A 29 7.00 7.39 3.69
CA ALA A 29 5.61 7.26 3.26
C ALA A 29 4.69 8.21 4.03
N SER A 30 4.97 8.49 5.31
CA SER A 30 4.19 9.46 6.08
C SER A 30 4.36 10.89 5.53
N VAL A 31 5.57 11.25 5.09
CA VAL A 31 5.81 12.56 4.43
C VAL A 31 5.03 12.68 3.13
N ILE A 32 5.06 11.64 2.29
CA ILE A 32 4.29 11.61 1.04
C ILE A 32 2.78 11.75 1.30
N ALA A 33 2.27 11.08 2.33
CA ALA A 33 0.86 11.14 2.70
C ALA A 33 0.39 12.57 3.04
N MET A 34 1.27 13.41 3.59
CA MET A 34 0.94 14.81 3.94
C MET A 34 0.67 15.70 2.73
N ALA A 35 1.04 15.28 1.52
CA ALA A 35 0.67 16.00 0.29
C ALA A 35 -0.80 15.81 -0.11
N GLY A 36 -1.52 14.91 0.55
CA GLY A 36 -2.93 14.68 0.30
C GLY A 36 -3.82 15.87 0.69
N THR A 37 -4.63 16.33 -0.24
CA THR A 37 -5.74 17.26 0.06
C THR A 37 -6.67 16.61 1.10
N ARG A 38 -6.87 15.30 0.99
CA ARG A 38 -7.61 14.48 1.93
C ARG A 38 -6.81 13.20 2.21
N VAL A 39 -6.56 12.92 3.49
CA VAL A 39 -5.84 11.72 3.95
C VAL A 39 -6.81 10.84 4.72
N LEU A 40 -7.07 9.65 4.21
CA LEU A 40 -7.95 8.65 4.79
C LEU A 40 -7.14 7.49 5.34
N VAL A 41 -7.47 7.03 6.54
CA VAL A 41 -6.80 5.89 7.19
C VAL A 41 -7.75 4.73 7.37
N SER A 42 -7.29 3.51 7.08
CA SER A 42 -8.03 2.30 7.42
C SER A 42 -8.10 2.13 8.94
N PRO A 43 -9.19 1.57 9.51
CA PRO A 43 -9.29 1.32 10.95
C PRO A 43 -8.15 0.50 11.55
N VAL A 44 -7.45 -0.29 10.72
CA VAL A 44 -6.34 -1.16 11.12
C VAL A 44 -5.00 -0.70 10.57
N SER A 45 -4.94 0.49 9.96
CA SER A 45 -3.69 1.04 9.44
C SER A 45 -2.88 1.72 10.53
N MET A 46 -1.60 1.86 10.27
CA MET A 46 -0.63 2.53 11.14
C MET A 46 0.08 3.65 10.40
N LEU A 47 0.38 4.72 11.11
CA LEU A 47 1.23 5.80 10.64
C LEU A 47 2.42 5.94 11.61
N MET A 48 3.63 6.21 11.10
CA MET A 48 4.80 6.40 11.94
C MET A 48 5.65 7.55 11.44
N ILE A 49 6.09 8.37 12.40
CA ILE A 49 7.04 9.46 12.18
C ILE A 49 8.25 9.30 13.07
N HIS A 50 9.42 9.58 12.54
CA HIS A 50 10.68 9.53 13.27
C HIS A 50 11.71 10.49 12.67
N ASN A 51 12.84 10.65 13.37
CA ASN A 51 13.97 11.43 12.86
C ASN A 51 14.60 10.77 11.62
N PRO A 52 15.11 11.57 10.66
CA PRO A 52 15.86 11.02 9.56
C PRO A 52 17.14 10.34 10.05
N ALA A 53 17.53 9.27 9.38
CA ALA A 53 18.74 8.53 9.68
C ALA A 53 19.60 8.32 8.42
N THR A 54 20.90 8.25 8.61
CA THR A 54 21.86 7.94 7.56
C THR A 54 23.01 7.12 8.10
N MET A 55 23.78 6.51 7.24
CA MET A 55 25.10 5.96 7.56
C MET A 55 26.15 6.89 6.99
N ALA A 56 27.13 7.25 7.81
CA ALA A 56 28.26 8.07 7.41
C ALA A 56 29.58 7.38 7.82
N MET A 57 30.59 7.55 7.00
CA MET A 57 31.95 7.04 7.26
C MET A 57 32.95 8.13 6.91
N GLY A 58 33.97 8.30 7.73
CA GLY A 58 34.98 9.31 7.49
C GLY A 58 35.59 9.81 8.81
N ASP A 59 36.24 10.96 8.75
CA ASP A 59 36.78 11.65 9.91
C ASP A 59 35.73 12.45 10.68
N ALA A 60 36.14 13.14 11.74
CA ALA A 60 35.23 13.93 12.57
C ALA A 60 34.50 15.03 11.78
N ALA A 61 35.16 15.63 10.77
CA ALA A 61 34.55 16.67 9.95
C ALA A 61 33.44 16.11 9.06
N GLU A 62 33.63 14.91 8.49
CA GLU A 62 32.60 14.22 7.70
C GLU A 62 31.41 13.81 8.57
N MET A 63 31.64 13.37 9.82
CA MET A 63 30.57 13.07 10.77
C MET A 63 29.75 14.32 11.09
N GLN A 64 30.41 15.47 11.33
CA GLN A 64 29.71 16.73 11.59
C GLN A 64 28.87 17.20 10.41
N LYS A 65 29.37 17.04 9.16
CA LYS A 65 28.57 17.33 7.96
C LYS A 65 27.34 16.45 7.87
N ALA A 66 27.47 15.15 8.18
CA ALA A 66 26.34 14.24 8.17
C ALA A 66 25.27 14.63 9.21
N ILE A 67 25.70 15.04 10.42
CA ILE A 67 24.79 15.54 11.46
C ILE A 67 24.06 16.79 10.97
N ALA A 68 24.78 17.80 10.48
CA ALA A 68 24.17 19.02 9.98
C ALA A 68 23.18 18.75 8.83
N MET A 69 23.51 17.83 7.94
CA MET A 69 22.58 17.41 6.88
C MET A 69 21.30 16.76 7.45
N LEU A 70 21.41 15.92 8.48
CA LEU A 70 20.24 15.29 9.11
C LEU A 70 19.35 16.33 9.80
N ASP A 71 19.93 17.35 10.42
CA ASP A 71 19.18 18.45 11.03
C ASP A 71 18.37 19.20 9.98
N GLU A 72 18.97 19.56 8.83
CA GLU A 72 18.26 20.19 7.72
C GLU A 72 17.16 19.32 7.13
N VAL A 73 17.41 18.01 7.00
CA VAL A 73 16.39 17.05 6.54
C VAL A 73 15.24 16.95 7.55
N LYS A 74 15.54 16.94 8.84
CA LYS A 74 14.52 16.95 9.91
C LYS A 74 13.62 18.18 9.79
N GLU A 75 14.21 19.37 9.67
CA GLU A 75 13.48 20.62 9.50
C GLU A 75 12.58 20.60 8.25
N SER A 76 13.10 20.07 7.14
CA SER A 76 12.33 19.91 5.90
C SER A 76 11.12 18.97 6.07
N ILE A 77 11.27 17.88 6.81
CA ILE A 77 10.18 16.94 7.13
C ILE A 77 9.14 17.62 8.03
N ILE A 78 9.59 18.35 9.05
CA ILE A 78 8.70 19.11 9.95
C ILE A 78 7.83 20.09 9.18
N ASN A 79 8.35 20.75 8.13
CA ASN A 79 7.55 21.65 7.30
C ASN A 79 6.32 20.93 6.70
N ALA A 80 6.49 19.71 6.18
CA ALA A 80 5.38 18.95 5.59
C ALA A 80 4.33 18.58 6.66
N TYR A 81 4.79 18.17 7.85
CA TYR A 81 3.89 17.82 8.95
C TYR A 81 3.18 19.05 9.52
N GLU A 82 3.88 20.18 9.69
CA GLU A 82 3.30 21.44 10.17
C GLU A 82 2.19 21.96 9.25
N ILE A 83 2.43 21.94 7.92
CA ILE A 83 1.43 22.35 6.92
C ILE A 83 0.17 21.50 7.03
N LYS A 84 0.30 20.19 7.20
CA LYS A 84 -0.86 19.28 7.25
C LYS A 84 -1.57 19.32 8.60
N THR A 85 -0.82 19.27 9.70
CA THR A 85 -1.39 19.09 11.06
C THR A 85 -1.71 20.41 11.77
N GLY A 86 -1.06 21.50 11.39
CA GLY A 86 -1.12 22.77 12.13
C GLY A 86 -0.45 22.74 13.51
N MET A 87 0.26 21.66 13.87
CA MET A 87 0.97 21.57 15.15
C MET A 87 2.23 22.42 15.17
N SER A 88 2.65 22.84 16.36
CA SER A 88 3.92 23.55 16.53
C SER A 88 5.12 22.66 16.20
N ARG A 89 6.16 23.27 15.64
CA ARG A 89 7.43 22.60 15.29
C ARG A 89 8.05 21.85 16.48
N ALA A 90 7.99 22.46 17.68
CA ALA A 90 8.50 21.83 18.90
C ALA A 90 7.76 20.54 19.24
N LYS A 91 6.43 20.50 19.08
CA LYS A 91 5.63 19.30 19.31
C LYS A 91 5.93 18.23 18.26
N LEU A 92 6.05 18.61 16.99
CA LEU A 92 6.40 17.71 15.90
C LEU A 92 7.81 17.12 16.09
N SER A 93 8.80 17.97 16.47
CA SER A 93 10.15 17.48 16.77
C SER A 93 10.14 16.46 17.89
N HIS A 94 9.40 16.72 18.98
CA HIS A 94 9.29 15.79 20.10
C HIS A 94 8.66 14.44 19.69
N LEU A 95 7.61 14.48 18.86
CA LEU A 95 6.98 13.25 18.34
C LEU A 95 7.94 12.45 17.43
N MET A 96 8.75 13.13 16.63
CA MET A 96 9.78 12.50 15.79
C MET A 96 10.92 11.92 16.64
N ASP A 97 11.37 12.64 17.69
CA ASP A 97 12.41 12.18 18.62
C ASP A 97 11.99 10.90 19.35
N ALA A 98 10.70 10.77 19.63
CA ALA A 98 10.10 9.62 20.31
C ALA A 98 9.79 8.44 19.37
N GLU A 99 10.02 8.56 18.06
CA GLU A 99 9.55 7.58 17.07
C GLU A 99 8.08 7.21 17.30
N THR A 100 7.20 8.15 16.95
CA THR A 100 5.78 8.02 17.30
C THR A 100 5.04 7.14 16.29
N TRP A 101 4.48 6.06 16.78
CA TRP A 101 3.54 5.21 16.08
C TRP A 101 2.11 5.62 16.41
N MET A 102 1.27 5.73 15.41
CA MET A 102 -0.11 6.18 15.52
C MET A 102 -1.04 5.14 14.88
N ASP A 103 -2.07 4.75 15.60
CA ASP A 103 -3.21 4.07 15.03
C ASP A 103 -4.11 5.06 14.28
N ALA A 104 -5.22 4.56 13.70
CA ALA A 104 -6.11 5.38 12.90
C ALA A 104 -6.72 6.55 13.71
N HIS A 105 -7.10 6.33 14.97
CA HIS A 105 -7.69 7.36 15.83
C HIS A 105 -6.66 8.42 16.20
N THR A 106 -5.50 8.01 16.67
CA THR A 106 -4.41 8.91 17.01
C THR A 106 -3.94 9.75 15.82
N ALA A 107 -3.89 9.14 14.62
CA ALA A 107 -3.52 9.87 13.40
C ALA A 107 -4.53 10.97 13.05
N VAL A 108 -5.82 10.72 13.24
CA VAL A 108 -6.87 11.74 13.06
C VAL A 108 -6.81 12.80 14.17
N ASP A 109 -6.70 12.41 15.43
CA ASP A 109 -6.66 13.32 16.56
C ASP A 109 -5.45 14.28 16.52
N LEU A 110 -4.33 13.82 15.99
CA LEU A 110 -3.12 14.63 15.77
C LEU A 110 -3.11 15.36 14.41
N GLY A 111 -4.12 15.19 13.58
CA GLY A 111 -4.26 15.90 12.31
C GLY A 111 -3.38 15.35 11.16
N PHE A 112 -2.75 14.19 11.32
CA PHE A 112 -2.03 13.50 10.23
C PHE A 112 -2.97 12.84 9.23
N ALA A 113 -4.20 12.56 9.64
CA ALA A 113 -5.28 12.08 8.79
C ALA A 113 -6.55 12.90 9.00
N ASP A 114 -7.40 12.94 7.99
CA ASP A 114 -8.64 13.71 8.04
C ASP A 114 -9.82 12.84 8.50
N GLU A 115 -9.80 11.53 8.17
CA GLU A 115 -10.94 10.63 8.45
C GLU A 115 -10.50 9.16 8.48
N ILE A 116 -11.19 8.37 9.31
CA ILE A 116 -11.07 6.91 9.29
C ILE A 116 -12.03 6.37 8.24
N MET A 117 -11.52 5.53 7.33
CA MET A 117 -12.34 4.88 6.31
C MET A 117 -13.37 3.96 6.97
N THR A 118 -14.63 4.22 6.72
CA THR A 118 -15.71 3.31 7.07
C THR A 118 -16.03 2.41 5.88
N ARG A 119 -16.47 1.18 6.15
CA ARG A 119 -17.04 0.35 5.09
C ARG A 119 -18.24 1.11 4.52
N PRO A 120 -18.40 1.22 3.19
CA PRO A 120 -19.65 1.73 2.64
C PRO A 120 -20.78 0.88 3.24
N THR A 121 -21.57 1.45 4.13
CA THR A 121 -22.85 0.86 4.49
C THR A 121 -23.68 0.95 3.22
N ASP A 122 -24.21 -0.18 2.76
CA ASP A 122 -25.01 -0.34 1.55
C ASP A 122 -26.23 0.61 1.53
N ALA A 123 -25.99 1.89 1.30
CA ALA A 123 -27.05 2.87 1.03
C ALA A 123 -27.34 2.98 -0.48
N SER A 124 -26.75 2.09 -1.30
CA SER A 124 -27.04 1.99 -2.74
C SER A 124 -26.87 0.57 -3.28
N ALA A 125 -27.17 -0.45 -2.46
CA ALA A 125 -27.32 -1.82 -2.94
C ALA A 125 -28.80 -2.05 -3.31
N GLU A 126 -29.37 -1.18 -4.12
CA GLU A 126 -30.50 -1.57 -4.95
C GLU A 126 -29.93 -2.15 -6.23
N ASP A 127 -30.25 -3.44 -6.45
CA ASP A 127 -30.09 -4.18 -7.69
C ASP A 127 -28.74 -4.80 -8.05
N HIS A 128 -28.18 -5.66 -7.18
CA HIS A 128 -27.46 -6.83 -7.69
C HIS A 128 -27.78 -8.08 -6.84
N ALA A 129 -28.70 -8.88 -7.41
CA ALA A 129 -28.96 -10.29 -7.17
C ALA A 129 -28.48 -10.87 -5.84
N THR A 130 -29.44 -11.04 -4.92
CA THR A 130 -29.38 -11.94 -3.77
C THR A 130 -29.14 -13.39 -4.22
N GLY A 131 -27.87 -13.75 -4.43
CA GLY A 131 -27.43 -15.13 -4.45
C GLY A 131 -26.53 -15.36 -3.23
N PRO A 132 -26.60 -16.53 -2.56
CA PRO A 132 -25.64 -16.82 -1.50
C PRO A 132 -24.23 -16.76 -2.08
N MET A 133 -23.39 -15.86 -1.59
CA MET A 133 -21.96 -15.78 -1.95
C MET A 133 -21.27 -17.04 -1.39
N LEU A 134 -21.38 -18.13 -2.11
CA LEU A 134 -20.55 -19.30 -1.94
C LEU A 134 -19.19 -18.97 -2.58
N PHE A 135 -18.28 -18.41 -1.80
CA PHE A 135 -16.86 -18.39 -2.15
C PHE A 135 -16.31 -19.82 -2.11
N SER A 136 -16.72 -20.66 -3.09
CA SER A 136 -16.05 -21.93 -3.24
C SER A 136 -14.64 -21.63 -3.79
N ARG A 137 -13.64 -22.29 -3.22
CA ARG A 137 -12.25 -22.21 -3.69
C ARG A 137 -12.14 -22.45 -5.20
N ALA A 138 -12.99 -23.32 -5.75
CA ALA A 138 -13.12 -23.59 -7.17
C ALA A 138 -13.63 -22.38 -7.97
N ALA A 139 -14.64 -21.65 -7.49
CA ALA A 139 -15.19 -20.49 -8.19
C ALA A 139 -14.16 -19.34 -8.28
N VAL A 140 -13.41 -19.10 -7.19
CA VAL A 140 -12.34 -18.08 -7.16
C VAL A 140 -11.19 -18.47 -8.09
N THR A 141 -10.78 -19.75 -8.09
CA THR A 141 -9.71 -20.25 -8.95
C THR A 141 -10.10 -20.18 -10.43
N ASN A 142 -11.31 -20.59 -10.77
CA ASN A 142 -11.78 -20.52 -12.16
C ASN A 142 -11.87 -19.08 -12.65
N HIS A 143 -12.39 -18.15 -11.85
CA HIS A 143 -12.46 -16.73 -12.22
C HIS A 143 -11.06 -16.09 -12.39
N LEU A 144 -10.09 -16.47 -11.57
CA LEU A 144 -8.69 -16.05 -11.72
C LEU A 144 -8.07 -16.62 -13.01
N MET A 145 -8.30 -17.90 -13.28
CA MET A 145 -7.80 -18.56 -14.49
C MET A 145 -8.43 -17.98 -15.76
N ASP A 146 -9.72 -17.66 -15.75
CA ASP A 146 -10.39 -17.02 -16.89
C ASP A 146 -9.83 -15.60 -17.14
N LYS A 147 -9.56 -14.83 -16.10
CA LYS A 147 -8.91 -13.51 -16.22
C LYS A 147 -7.47 -13.60 -16.74
N LEU A 148 -6.72 -14.61 -16.31
CA LEU A 148 -5.37 -14.87 -16.82
C LEU A 148 -5.40 -15.29 -18.28
N ALA A 149 -6.30 -16.20 -18.67
CA ALA A 149 -6.47 -16.64 -20.05
C ALA A 149 -6.86 -15.48 -20.97
N ALA A 150 -7.75 -14.59 -20.52
CA ALA A 150 -8.17 -13.41 -21.27
C ALA A 150 -7.06 -12.38 -21.48
N LYS A 151 -6.17 -12.22 -20.48
CA LYS A 151 -5.05 -11.25 -20.57
C LYS A 151 -3.80 -11.78 -21.25
N CYS A 152 -3.54 -13.08 -21.16
CA CYS A 152 -2.28 -13.67 -21.63
C CYS A 152 -2.35 -14.24 -23.05
N HIS A 153 -3.50 -14.20 -23.77
CA HIS A 153 -3.68 -14.80 -25.09
C HIS A 153 -3.07 -16.21 -25.18
N ILE A 154 -3.26 -17.02 -24.13
CA ILE A 154 -2.81 -18.41 -24.15
C ILE A 154 -3.75 -19.18 -25.04
N GLU A 155 -3.32 -19.47 -26.27
CA GLU A 155 -4.02 -20.44 -27.14
C GLU A 155 -4.12 -21.76 -26.38
N LYS A 156 -5.36 -22.19 -26.12
CA LYS A 156 -5.60 -23.53 -25.56
C LYS A 156 -5.05 -24.55 -26.57
N LYS A 157 -3.90 -25.17 -26.21
CA LYS A 157 -3.38 -26.31 -26.93
C LYS A 157 -4.52 -27.35 -27.00
N PRO A 158 -4.89 -27.84 -28.18
CA PRO A 158 -5.99 -28.80 -28.29
C PRO A 158 -5.68 -29.98 -27.37
N THR A 159 -6.59 -30.29 -26.48
CA THR A 159 -6.54 -31.48 -25.66
C THR A 159 -6.49 -32.66 -26.56
N GLN A 160 -5.40 -33.44 -26.55
CA GLN A 160 -5.37 -34.72 -27.20
C GLN A 160 -6.55 -35.56 -26.68
N PRO A 161 -7.30 -36.27 -27.55
CA PRO A 161 -8.39 -37.09 -27.07
C PRO A 161 -7.87 -38.08 -26.04
N GLU A 162 -8.53 -38.11 -24.89
CA GLU A 162 -8.23 -39.08 -23.83
C GLU A 162 -8.36 -40.47 -24.46
N ARG A 163 -7.25 -41.20 -24.45
CA ARG A 163 -7.25 -42.58 -24.90
C ARG A 163 -8.13 -43.39 -23.97
N SER A 164 -9.13 -44.06 -24.49
CA SER A 164 -10.02 -44.88 -23.69
C SER A 164 -9.23 -45.96 -22.97
N VAL A 165 -9.67 -46.34 -21.78
CA VAL A 165 -9.06 -47.48 -21.03
C VAL A 165 -9.10 -48.75 -21.85
N ASP A 166 -10.13 -48.92 -22.71
CA ASP A 166 -10.28 -50.06 -23.58
C ASP A 166 -9.19 -50.14 -24.65
N ASP A 167 -8.79 -49.02 -25.24
CA ASP A 167 -7.68 -48.93 -26.21
C ASP A 167 -6.33 -49.28 -25.59
N LEU A 168 -6.13 -48.95 -24.31
CA LEU A 168 -4.95 -49.31 -23.55
C LEU A 168 -4.92 -50.80 -23.19
N MET A 169 -6.09 -51.40 -22.89
CA MET A 169 -6.23 -52.82 -22.58
C MET A 169 -6.05 -53.68 -23.81
N GLU A 170 -6.55 -53.25 -24.97
CA GLU A 170 -6.35 -53.94 -26.26
C GLU A 170 -4.87 -53.98 -26.65
N ARG A 171 -4.14 -52.88 -26.47
CA ARG A 171 -2.68 -52.83 -26.68
C ARG A 171 -1.90 -53.72 -25.73
N LEU A 172 -2.34 -53.80 -24.47
CA LEU A 172 -1.70 -54.65 -23.45
C LEU A 172 -1.88 -56.14 -23.80
N ASN A 173 -3.03 -56.54 -24.38
CA ASN A 173 -3.29 -57.89 -24.80
C ASN A 173 -2.47 -58.31 -26.07
N LEU A 174 -2.21 -57.34 -26.96
CA LEU A 174 -1.36 -57.58 -28.13
C LEU A 174 0.15 -57.77 -27.79
N MET A 175 0.59 -57.37 -26.61
CA MET A 175 1.96 -57.53 -26.13
C MET A 175 2.22 -58.82 -25.35
N LYS A 176 1.18 -59.68 -25.20
CA LYS A 176 1.28 -60.98 -24.47
C LYS A 176 1.54 -62.21 -25.35
N HIS A 177 1.85 -61.99 -26.63
CA HIS A 177 2.25 -63.06 -27.55
C HIS A 177 3.64 -62.88 -28.10
#